data_872c0600060061e0da8d04827393c218
#
_entry.id   872c0600060061e0da8d04827393c218
#
_cell.length_a   1.000
_cell.length_b   1.000
_cell.length_c   1.000
_cell.angle_alpha   90.00
_cell.angle_beta   90.00
_cell.angle_gamma   90.00
#
_symmetry.space_group_name_H-M   'P 1'
#
loop_
_entity.id
_entity.type
_entity.pdbx_description
1 polymer ?
#
loop_
_entity_poly.entity_id
_entity_poly.type
_entity_poly.pdbx_seq_one_letter_code
_entity_poly.pdbx_strand_id
1 'polypeptide(L)'
;ISACLVGSEMCIRDRTKEVWYLRITEYADKLLQGLETVDYLPNVKLQQENWIGKSTGAFVNFSIKENGEKLRIYTTRPDTLYGVTFMVIAPEHPIIEKYRDSIKNIADLDAYKAECSKKSEFERTQLVKDKTGVKIDGLTGVNPVTGKEIPIYISDYVMMGYGTGAIMAVPAHDTRDYEFAKKFGIDIIEVIKGGDISKEAYTGDGEMVNSGELNGITNKKDAIEKMLGVLAKLGCGEKGVQYKMKDWAFNRQRYWGEPIPIVHCPDCGIVPVPYEELPLELPPVENFQPGQDGESPLAKIDSFVHCKCPKCGKDARRETDTMPQWAGSSWYFLRYCDPNNDKEFASQEALKYWLPVDWYNGGMEHVTRHMIYSRFWHKFLYDIGEVPTPEPYAKRTAQGLILGPDGEKMSKSRGNVIDPNDVVDVYGADVLRVYVLFMGDYEQAAPWNDSSMKGCKRFLDRVWNLQNMLVRGDEYSDELRTSMHKTIKKVSEDIEKMRFNTAIAAMMSLINEITANGRINDAEMKSLLILLNPFAPHITEEMYNSLGYGILNEAQWVTYDEALCVDSTVEIVVQLCGKIKARINVPTAADKDELLKMAKEAIAQSLEGKTIRKEIVVPGKLVNIVAN
;
A
#
# COMPACT_ATOMS: atom_id res chain seq x y z
N ILE A 1 4.11 -4.22 -18.59
CA ILE A 1 4.83 -4.66 -19.81
C ILE A 1 4.23 -5.95 -20.36
N SER A 2 3.86 -6.91 -19.52
CA SER A 2 3.33 -8.19 -19.99
C SER A 2 2.00 -8.10 -20.77
N ALA A 3 1.18 -7.09 -20.52
CA ALA A 3 -0.09 -6.92 -21.23
C ALA A 3 0.06 -6.48 -22.71
N CYS A 4 1.23 -5.98 -23.11
CA CYS A 4 1.52 -5.58 -24.49
C CYS A 4 2.09 -6.72 -25.34
N LEU A 5 2.36 -7.88 -24.79
CA LEU A 5 3.06 -8.99 -25.43
C LEU A 5 2.18 -10.21 -25.76
N VAL A 6 0.88 -10.14 -25.45
CA VAL A 6 -0.02 -11.26 -25.78
C VAL A 6 -0.52 -11.12 -27.22
N GLY A 7 0.01 -11.94 -28.10
CA GLY A 7 -0.55 -12.20 -29.42
C GLY A 7 0.12 -11.52 -30.62
N SER A 8 1.33 -10.99 -30.51
CA SER A 8 2.11 -10.56 -31.67
C SER A 8 3.46 -11.28 -31.72
N GLU A 9 3.90 -11.67 -32.90
CA GLU A 9 5.25 -12.17 -33.20
C GLU A 9 6.30 -11.06 -33.02
N MET A 10 6.33 -10.40 -31.85
CA MET A 10 7.32 -9.37 -31.56
C MET A 10 8.64 -10.03 -31.18
N CYS A 11 9.63 -9.91 -32.06
CA CYS A 11 11.03 -10.18 -31.73
C CYS A 11 11.48 -9.21 -30.62
N ILE A 12 11.73 -9.72 -29.41
CA ILE A 12 12.42 -8.99 -28.35
C ILE A 12 13.88 -8.88 -28.79
N ARG A 13 14.35 -7.64 -28.95
CA ARG A 13 15.78 -7.37 -29.17
C ARG A 13 16.37 -6.97 -27.82
N ASP A 14 17.17 -7.85 -27.25
CA ASP A 14 17.94 -7.55 -26.04
C ASP A 14 19.05 -6.56 -26.39
N ARG A 15 19.13 -5.47 -25.61
CA ARG A 15 20.18 -4.47 -25.71
C ARG A 15 20.71 -4.12 -24.33
N THR A 16 22.01 -3.97 -24.24
CA THR A 16 22.66 -3.35 -23.09
C THR A 16 22.68 -1.84 -23.31
N LYS A 17 22.16 -1.07 -22.36
CA LYS A 17 22.16 0.39 -22.38
C LYS A 17 22.66 0.90 -21.03
N GLU A 18 23.49 1.95 -21.06
CA GLU A 18 23.82 2.73 -19.87
C GLU A 18 22.60 3.53 -19.45
N VAL A 19 22.25 3.46 -18.17
CA VAL A 19 21.06 4.11 -17.62
C VAL A 19 21.39 4.81 -16.30
N TRP A 20 20.68 5.89 -16.01
CA TRP A 20 20.76 6.58 -14.74
C TRP A 20 20.01 5.80 -13.66
N TYR A 21 20.62 5.67 -12.50
CA TYR A 21 19.99 5.12 -11.31
C TYR A 21 20.03 6.14 -10.18
N LEU A 22 18.89 6.35 -9.52
CA LEU A 22 18.86 7.02 -8.24
C LEU A 22 18.99 5.98 -7.13
N ARG A 23 19.90 6.22 -6.18
CA ARG A 23 20.24 5.29 -5.09
C ARG A 23 19.18 5.30 -3.99
N ILE A 24 17.96 4.93 -4.31
CA ILE A 24 16.86 4.85 -3.36
C ILE A 24 17.15 3.84 -2.24
N THR A 25 18.00 2.84 -2.49
CA THR A 25 18.39 1.84 -1.49
C THR A 25 19.18 2.45 -0.34
N GLU A 26 19.91 3.53 -0.54
CA GLU A 26 20.60 4.27 0.54
C GLU A 26 19.61 4.97 1.49
N TYR A 27 18.38 5.18 1.05
CA TYR A 27 17.28 5.74 1.83
C TYR A 27 16.34 4.70 2.43
N ALA A 28 16.58 3.41 2.22
CA ALA A 28 15.69 2.32 2.65
C ALA A 28 15.40 2.37 4.17
N ASP A 29 16.42 2.55 5.00
CA ASP A 29 16.24 2.66 6.46
C ASP A 29 15.53 3.94 6.87
N LYS A 30 15.83 5.09 6.24
CA LYS A 30 15.13 6.35 6.49
C LYS A 30 13.65 6.26 6.09
N LEU A 31 13.35 5.54 4.99
CA LEU A 31 11.97 5.28 4.55
C LEU A 31 11.20 4.41 5.55
N LEU A 32 11.84 3.38 6.11
CA LEU A 32 11.24 2.53 7.14
C LEU A 32 11.03 3.27 8.45
N GLN A 33 12.05 3.96 8.96
CA GLN A 33 11.98 4.73 10.20
C GLN A 33 10.92 5.85 10.13
N GLY A 34 10.80 6.51 8.99
CA GLY A 34 9.79 7.55 8.79
C GLY A 34 8.35 7.04 8.90
N LEU A 35 8.08 5.75 8.67
CA LEU A 35 6.74 5.18 8.87
C LEU A 35 6.27 5.20 10.34
N GLU A 36 7.20 5.26 11.28
CA GLU A 36 6.88 5.36 12.70
C GLU A 36 6.38 6.76 13.10
N THR A 37 6.72 7.79 12.31
CA THR A 37 6.44 9.20 12.61
C THR A 37 5.16 9.74 11.96
N VAL A 38 4.48 8.95 11.13
CA VAL A 38 3.32 9.37 10.33
C VAL A 38 2.06 8.57 10.66
N ASP A 39 0.89 9.22 10.51
CA ASP A 39 -0.43 8.59 10.67
C ASP A 39 -0.91 7.95 9.36
N TYR A 40 -0.25 6.86 8.97
CA TYR A 40 -0.66 6.05 7.81
C TYR A 40 -1.44 4.83 8.27
N LEU A 41 -2.41 4.40 7.46
CA LEU A 41 -3.14 3.15 7.71
C LEU A 41 -2.17 1.96 7.87
N PRO A 42 -2.46 1.01 8.77
CA PRO A 42 -1.56 -0.13 9.03
C PRO A 42 -1.21 -0.95 7.77
N ASN A 43 -2.17 -1.14 6.86
CA ASN A 43 -1.95 -1.84 5.60
C ASN A 43 -1.05 -1.05 4.62
N VAL A 44 -1.08 0.28 4.66
CA VAL A 44 -0.19 1.15 3.88
C VAL A 44 1.26 0.98 4.37
N LYS A 45 1.47 1.05 5.69
CA LYS A 45 2.80 0.84 6.30
C LYS A 45 3.34 -0.55 5.95
N LEU A 46 2.54 -1.59 6.17
CA LEU A 46 2.92 -2.98 5.88
C LEU A 46 3.30 -3.20 4.41
N GLN A 47 2.55 -2.61 3.47
CA GLN A 47 2.88 -2.74 2.04
C GLN A 47 4.20 -2.05 1.69
N GLN A 48 4.50 -0.89 2.27
CA GLN A 48 5.78 -0.21 2.07
C GLN A 48 6.94 -1.00 2.70
N GLU A 49 6.76 -1.50 3.91
CA GLU A 49 7.74 -2.37 4.58
C GLU A 49 8.06 -3.61 3.74
N ASN A 50 7.04 -4.31 3.24
CA ASN A 50 7.18 -5.49 2.39
C ASN A 50 7.82 -5.17 1.02
N TRP A 51 7.57 -3.98 0.47
CA TRP A 51 8.18 -3.53 -0.78
C TRP A 51 9.65 -3.22 -0.60
N ILE A 52 10.01 -2.48 0.44
CA ILE A 52 11.41 -2.21 0.80
C ILE A 52 12.10 -3.52 1.14
N GLY A 53 11.41 -4.40 1.89
CA GLY A 53 11.81 -5.77 2.15
C GLY A 53 13.18 -5.86 2.80
N LYS A 54 13.38 -5.13 3.91
CA LYS A 54 14.60 -5.20 4.70
C LYS A 54 14.78 -6.61 5.25
N SER A 55 15.89 -7.23 4.94
CA SER A 55 16.29 -8.51 5.52
C SER A 55 17.63 -8.38 6.23
N THR A 56 17.69 -8.92 7.43
CA THR A 56 18.92 -8.98 8.23
C THR A 56 19.46 -10.41 8.23
N GLY A 57 20.75 -10.56 7.95
CA GLY A 57 21.39 -11.87 7.85
C GLY A 57 22.90 -11.74 7.96
N ALA A 58 23.60 -12.55 7.18
CA ALA A 58 25.06 -12.55 7.10
C ALA A 58 25.54 -12.59 5.65
N PHE A 59 26.61 -11.85 5.37
CA PHE A 59 27.47 -12.13 4.24
C PHE A 59 28.50 -13.17 4.66
N VAL A 60 28.64 -14.23 3.87
CA VAL A 60 29.58 -15.33 4.16
C VAL A 60 30.43 -15.58 2.91
N ASN A 61 31.74 -15.71 3.11
CA ASN A 61 32.70 -15.98 2.05
C ASN A 61 33.08 -17.48 2.07
N PHE A 62 32.64 -18.18 1.04
CA PHE A 62 33.12 -19.53 0.74
C PHE A 62 34.40 -19.44 -0.10
N SER A 63 35.37 -20.26 0.13
CA SER A 63 36.57 -20.32 -0.73
C SER A 63 36.36 -21.34 -1.85
N ILE A 64 36.92 -21.07 -3.02
CA ILE A 64 37.06 -22.05 -4.10
C ILE A 64 38.37 -22.78 -3.88
N LYS A 65 38.32 -24.12 -3.78
CA LYS A 65 39.47 -24.96 -3.45
C LYS A 65 40.64 -24.80 -4.42
N GLU A 66 40.32 -24.72 -5.71
CA GLU A 66 41.31 -24.76 -6.80
C GLU A 66 42.16 -23.49 -6.90
N ASN A 67 41.66 -22.35 -6.41
CA ASN A 67 42.31 -21.05 -6.60
C ASN A 67 42.26 -20.12 -5.39
N GLY A 68 41.57 -20.51 -4.31
CA GLY A 68 41.42 -19.70 -3.08
C GLY A 68 40.55 -18.48 -3.21
N GLU A 69 39.89 -18.24 -4.37
CA GLU A 69 38.99 -17.13 -4.56
C GLU A 69 37.77 -17.24 -3.65
N LYS A 70 37.28 -16.09 -3.18
CA LYS A 70 36.12 -16.02 -2.29
C LYS A 70 34.86 -15.87 -3.09
N LEU A 71 33.94 -16.81 -2.94
CA LEU A 71 32.56 -16.72 -3.42
C LEU A 71 31.69 -16.21 -2.28
N ARG A 72 31.28 -14.95 -2.35
CA ARG A 72 30.48 -14.30 -1.31
C ARG A 72 29.01 -14.59 -1.52
N ILE A 73 28.33 -15.04 -0.45
CA ILE A 73 26.88 -15.25 -0.42
C ILE A 73 26.22 -14.35 0.63
N TYR A 74 24.92 -14.17 0.50
CA TYR A 74 24.07 -13.61 1.55
C TYR A 74 23.06 -14.65 2.02
N THR A 75 22.87 -14.76 3.33
CA THR A 75 21.87 -15.65 3.91
C THR A 75 21.18 -15.01 5.12
N THR A 76 19.87 -15.21 5.25
CA THR A 76 19.09 -14.86 6.44
C THR A 76 19.17 -15.96 7.52
N ARG A 77 19.74 -17.13 7.18
CA ARG A 77 19.85 -18.31 8.02
C ARG A 77 21.31 -18.75 8.22
N PRO A 78 22.21 -17.87 8.73
CA PRO A 78 23.58 -18.26 8.98
C PRO A 78 23.70 -19.40 10.01
N ASP A 79 22.72 -19.54 10.91
CA ASP A 79 22.60 -20.63 11.88
C ASP A 79 22.69 -22.02 11.23
N THR A 80 22.25 -22.17 9.97
CA THR A 80 22.23 -23.46 9.26
C THR A 80 23.51 -23.79 8.46
N LEU A 81 24.56 -22.97 8.55
CA LEU A 81 25.81 -23.13 7.77
C LEU A 81 26.47 -24.52 7.90
N TYR A 82 26.33 -25.17 9.05
CA TYR A 82 26.84 -26.54 9.23
C TYR A 82 26.14 -27.61 8.37
N GLY A 83 24.90 -27.30 7.91
CA GLY A 83 24.10 -28.17 7.05
C GLY A 83 24.26 -27.90 5.55
N VAL A 84 25.16 -27.01 5.16
CA VAL A 84 25.40 -26.68 3.74
C VAL A 84 26.11 -27.85 3.06
N THR A 85 25.49 -28.39 2.01
CA THR A 85 26.03 -29.54 1.26
C THR A 85 26.33 -29.22 -0.20
N PHE A 86 25.87 -28.10 -0.72
CA PHE A 86 26.22 -27.59 -2.05
C PHE A 86 26.05 -26.09 -2.13
N MET A 87 26.55 -25.51 -3.21
CA MET A 87 26.30 -24.10 -3.57
C MET A 87 25.64 -24.03 -4.93
N VAL A 88 24.86 -22.97 -5.14
CA VAL A 88 24.27 -22.67 -6.44
C VAL A 88 24.57 -21.22 -6.81
N ILE A 89 25.00 -21.03 -8.05
CA ILE A 89 25.24 -19.70 -8.62
C ILE A 89 24.35 -19.45 -9.82
N ALA A 90 24.13 -18.17 -10.13
CA ALA A 90 23.39 -17.78 -11.34
C ALA A 90 24.12 -18.23 -12.60
N PRO A 91 23.42 -18.68 -13.66
CA PRO A 91 24.05 -19.03 -14.93
C PRO A 91 24.88 -17.90 -15.57
N GLU A 92 24.57 -16.66 -15.21
CA GLU A 92 25.26 -15.43 -15.67
C GLU A 92 26.38 -14.97 -14.71
N HIS A 93 26.72 -15.74 -13.67
CA HIS A 93 27.69 -15.33 -12.67
C HIS A 93 29.10 -15.14 -13.30
N PRO A 94 29.80 -14.01 -13.06
CA PRO A 94 31.08 -13.68 -13.70
C PRO A 94 32.19 -14.69 -13.48
N ILE A 95 32.10 -15.48 -12.41
CA ILE A 95 33.09 -16.51 -12.06
C ILE A 95 33.22 -17.60 -13.15
N ILE A 96 32.13 -17.86 -13.89
CA ILE A 96 32.11 -18.85 -14.97
C ILE A 96 33.04 -18.42 -16.11
N GLU A 97 32.93 -17.16 -16.54
CA GLU A 97 33.79 -16.62 -17.58
C GLU A 97 35.22 -16.43 -17.09
N LYS A 98 35.42 -16.03 -15.85
CA LYS A 98 36.74 -15.84 -15.24
C LYS A 98 37.58 -17.13 -15.19
N TYR A 99 36.93 -18.29 -14.95
CA TYR A 99 37.58 -19.58 -14.83
C TYR A 99 37.21 -20.54 -15.97
N ARG A 100 36.82 -20.03 -17.09
CA ARG A 100 36.34 -20.79 -18.25
C ARG A 100 37.27 -21.92 -18.66
N ASP A 101 38.58 -21.64 -18.71
CA ASP A 101 39.63 -22.61 -19.10
C ASP A 101 39.84 -23.72 -18.07
N SER A 102 39.43 -23.52 -16.83
CA SER A 102 39.56 -24.51 -15.74
C SER A 102 38.30 -25.39 -15.61
N ILE A 103 37.22 -25.01 -16.25
CA ILE A 103 35.93 -25.72 -16.20
C ILE A 103 35.91 -26.81 -17.28
N LYS A 104 35.80 -28.07 -16.88
CA LYS A 104 35.88 -29.22 -17.79
C LYS A 104 34.65 -29.42 -18.66
N ASN A 105 33.47 -29.06 -18.16
CA ASN A 105 32.17 -29.21 -18.82
C ASN A 105 31.58 -27.88 -19.25
N ILE A 106 32.39 -26.92 -19.71
CA ILE A 106 31.97 -25.58 -20.08
C ILE A 106 30.87 -25.57 -21.16
N ALA A 107 30.87 -26.51 -22.09
CA ALA A 107 29.86 -26.63 -23.13
C ALA A 107 28.45 -26.90 -22.58
N ASP A 108 28.34 -27.70 -21.50
CA ASP A 108 27.06 -27.98 -20.84
C ASP A 108 26.55 -26.75 -20.10
N LEU A 109 27.47 -25.97 -19.48
CA LEU A 109 27.15 -24.71 -18.81
C LEU A 109 26.66 -23.65 -19.81
N ASP A 110 27.33 -23.52 -20.95
CA ASP A 110 26.92 -22.59 -22.02
C ASP A 110 25.54 -22.96 -22.60
N ALA A 111 25.28 -24.25 -22.82
CA ALA A 111 23.99 -24.73 -23.29
C ALA A 111 22.89 -24.41 -22.27
N TYR A 112 23.12 -24.67 -20.99
CA TYR A 112 22.17 -24.35 -19.92
C TYR A 112 21.94 -22.84 -19.76
N LYS A 113 22.99 -22.03 -19.83
CA LYS A 113 22.90 -20.55 -19.82
C LYS A 113 22.04 -20.05 -20.99
N ALA A 114 22.24 -20.59 -22.20
CA ALA A 114 21.43 -20.25 -23.37
C ALA A 114 19.95 -20.67 -23.24
N GLU A 115 19.67 -21.76 -22.53
CA GLU A 115 18.29 -22.13 -22.18
C GLU A 115 17.67 -21.16 -21.17
N CYS A 116 18.41 -20.83 -20.09
CA CYS A 116 17.95 -19.91 -19.06
C CYS A 116 17.68 -18.49 -19.59
N SER A 117 18.48 -18.03 -20.58
CA SER A 117 18.31 -16.69 -21.17
C SER A 117 17.00 -16.53 -21.96
N LYS A 118 16.35 -17.64 -22.35
CA LYS A 118 15.04 -17.61 -23.02
C LYS A 118 13.86 -17.45 -22.04
N LYS A 119 14.11 -17.62 -20.74
CA LYS A 119 13.08 -17.56 -19.67
C LYS A 119 13.09 -16.16 -19.04
N SER A 120 11.89 -15.60 -18.81
CA SER A 120 11.71 -14.39 -18.02
C SER A 120 12.05 -14.64 -16.54
N GLU A 121 12.32 -13.58 -15.77
CA GLU A 121 12.53 -13.67 -14.32
C GLU A 121 11.34 -14.33 -13.59
N PHE A 122 10.12 -14.06 -14.04
CA PHE A 122 8.90 -14.67 -13.49
C PHE A 122 8.85 -16.18 -13.78
N GLU A 123 9.17 -16.59 -14.99
CA GLU A 123 9.22 -18.02 -15.34
C GLU A 123 10.29 -18.76 -14.55
N ARG A 124 11.46 -18.14 -14.34
CA ARG A 124 12.56 -18.72 -13.56
C ARG A 124 12.24 -18.88 -12.07
N THR A 125 11.43 -17.99 -11.49
CA THR A 125 11.21 -17.93 -10.03
C THR A 125 9.84 -18.46 -9.58
N GLN A 126 8.79 -18.33 -10.39
CA GLN A 126 7.41 -18.61 -9.99
C GLN A 126 6.78 -19.83 -10.68
N LEU A 127 7.14 -20.12 -11.92
CA LEU A 127 6.48 -21.17 -12.73
C LEU A 127 7.20 -22.50 -12.75
N VAL A 128 8.46 -22.58 -12.28
CA VAL A 128 9.25 -23.82 -12.40
C VAL A 128 8.86 -24.83 -11.33
N LYS A 129 8.23 -25.94 -11.76
CA LYS A 129 7.93 -27.10 -10.92
C LYS A 129 9.13 -28.06 -10.80
N ASP A 130 9.94 -28.21 -11.85
CA ASP A 130 11.08 -29.11 -11.87
C ASP A 130 12.40 -28.37 -11.66
N LYS A 131 13.17 -28.76 -10.64
CA LYS A 131 14.48 -28.15 -10.39
C LYS A 131 15.47 -28.61 -11.47
N THR A 132 16.10 -27.66 -12.15
CA THR A 132 17.14 -27.89 -13.16
C THR A 132 18.45 -27.25 -12.74
N GLY A 133 19.55 -27.78 -13.22
CA GLY A 133 20.87 -27.24 -12.93
C GLY A 133 21.98 -28.11 -13.52
N VAL A 134 23.17 -27.53 -13.60
CA VAL A 134 24.38 -28.22 -14.09
C VAL A 134 25.48 -28.03 -13.07
N LYS A 135 26.16 -29.14 -12.68
CA LYS A 135 27.33 -29.09 -11.82
C LYS A 135 28.51 -28.46 -12.56
N ILE A 136 29.29 -27.65 -11.89
CA ILE A 136 30.52 -27.08 -12.45
C ILE A 136 31.67 -28.06 -12.16
N ASP A 137 32.20 -28.70 -13.18
CA ASP A 137 33.34 -29.61 -13.03
C ASP A 137 34.66 -28.84 -13.14
N GLY A 138 35.41 -28.80 -12.04
CA GLY A 138 36.69 -28.08 -11.93
C GLY A 138 36.66 -26.89 -10.96
N LEU A 139 35.51 -26.61 -10.37
CA LEU A 139 35.40 -25.67 -9.25
C LEU A 139 34.67 -26.33 -8.08
N THR A 140 35.27 -26.26 -6.89
CA THR A 140 34.76 -26.88 -5.65
C THR A 140 34.69 -25.82 -4.56
N GLY A 141 33.54 -25.66 -3.93
CA GLY A 141 33.37 -24.76 -2.79
C GLY A 141 33.91 -25.38 -1.52
N VAL A 142 34.42 -24.56 -0.60
CA VAL A 142 34.83 -25.01 0.75
C VAL A 142 33.93 -24.29 1.76
N ASN A 143 33.19 -25.06 2.55
CA ASN A 143 32.36 -24.51 3.61
C ASN A 143 33.26 -23.92 4.72
N PRO A 144 33.16 -22.60 5.02
CA PRO A 144 34.11 -21.92 5.90
C PRO A 144 34.01 -22.31 7.37
N VAL A 145 32.90 -22.94 7.81
CA VAL A 145 32.72 -23.36 9.22
C VAL A 145 33.06 -24.82 9.44
N THR A 146 32.93 -25.68 8.42
CA THR A 146 33.21 -27.12 8.52
C THR A 146 34.51 -27.56 7.84
N GLY A 147 35.05 -26.72 6.93
CA GLY A 147 36.17 -27.08 6.07
C GLY A 147 35.85 -28.14 5.00
N LYS A 148 34.59 -28.58 4.89
CA LYS A 148 34.18 -29.60 3.92
C LYS A 148 34.11 -29.02 2.51
N GLU A 149 34.55 -29.86 1.56
CA GLU A 149 34.41 -29.61 0.12
C GLU A 149 32.98 -29.89 -0.31
N ILE A 150 32.38 -28.97 -1.09
CA ILE A 150 31.01 -29.06 -1.56
C ILE A 150 30.94 -28.70 -3.05
N PRO A 151 30.08 -29.36 -3.83
CA PRO A 151 29.92 -29.05 -5.25
C PRO A 151 29.26 -27.70 -5.48
N ILE A 152 29.61 -27.07 -6.60
CA ILE A 152 28.98 -25.85 -7.08
C ILE A 152 28.13 -26.17 -8.32
N TYR A 153 26.89 -25.71 -8.36
CA TYR A 153 25.96 -25.85 -9.47
C TYR A 153 25.60 -24.49 -10.06
N ILE A 154 25.22 -24.45 -11.32
CA ILE A 154 24.41 -23.35 -11.87
C ILE A 154 22.94 -23.79 -11.90
N SER A 155 22.04 -22.87 -11.62
CA SER A 155 20.60 -23.13 -11.74
C SER A 155 19.82 -21.87 -12.03
N ASP A 156 18.70 -22.00 -12.73
CA ASP A 156 17.84 -20.90 -13.19
C ASP A 156 17.09 -20.19 -12.05
N TYR A 157 16.93 -20.82 -10.87
CA TYR A 157 16.29 -20.17 -9.72
C TYR A 157 17.19 -19.19 -8.96
N VAL A 158 18.49 -19.12 -9.25
CA VAL A 158 19.42 -18.14 -8.69
C VAL A 158 19.62 -17.00 -9.70
N MET A 159 19.44 -15.77 -9.22
CA MET A 159 19.46 -14.57 -10.07
C MET A 159 20.61 -13.65 -9.67
N MET A 160 21.30 -13.04 -10.66
CA MET A 160 22.31 -12.00 -10.42
C MET A 160 21.73 -10.73 -9.78
N GLY A 161 20.47 -10.44 -10.04
CA GLY A 161 19.79 -9.26 -9.49
C GLY A 161 19.34 -9.38 -8.04
N TYR A 162 19.57 -10.53 -7.39
CA TYR A 162 19.21 -10.76 -6.00
C TYR A 162 20.41 -11.29 -5.21
N GLY A 163 20.82 -10.55 -4.18
CA GLY A 163 22.00 -10.91 -3.39
C GLY A 163 23.31 -10.75 -4.18
N THR A 164 24.13 -11.76 -4.13
CA THR A 164 25.45 -11.83 -4.78
C THR A 164 25.45 -12.65 -6.07
N GLY A 165 24.29 -13.18 -6.48
CA GLY A 165 24.21 -14.17 -7.57
C GLY A 165 24.71 -15.56 -7.18
N ALA A 166 24.99 -15.79 -5.89
CA ALA A 166 25.42 -17.06 -5.32
C ALA A 166 24.66 -17.34 -4.01
N ILE A 167 24.30 -18.57 -3.77
CA ILE A 167 23.63 -19.02 -2.54
C ILE A 167 24.31 -20.27 -1.97
N MET A 168 24.26 -20.43 -0.67
CA MET A 168 24.47 -21.71 0.00
C MET A 168 23.16 -22.50 -0.01
N ALA A 169 23.22 -23.80 -0.10
CA ALA A 169 22.08 -24.68 -0.08
C ALA A 169 22.07 -25.60 1.15
N VAL A 170 20.93 -25.62 1.85
CA VAL A 170 20.74 -26.41 3.08
C VAL A 170 19.53 -27.33 2.92
N PRO A 171 19.67 -28.47 2.27
CA PRO A 171 18.57 -29.35 1.91
C PRO A 171 17.66 -29.79 3.07
N ALA A 172 18.22 -29.97 4.25
CA ALA A 172 17.44 -30.39 5.42
C ALA A 172 16.42 -29.33 5.86
N HIS A 173 16.63 -28.03 5.53
CA HIS A 173 15.88 -26.90 6.09
C HIS A 173 15.36 -25.88 5.06
N ASP A 174 15.47 -26.17 3.77
CA ASP A 174 14.87 -25.43 2.67
C ASP A 174 14.24 -26.40 1.66
N THR A 175 12.96 -26.20 1.34
CA THR A 175 12.21 -27.11 0.47
C THR A 175 12.75 -27.15 -0.96
N ARG A 176 13.24 -26.01 -1.48
CA ARG A 176 13.81 -25.91 -2.84
C ARG A 176 15.15 -26.67 -2.91
N ASP A 177 15.97 -26.48 -1.89
CA ASP A 177 17.26 -27.15 -1.77
C ASP A 177 17.08 -28.66 -1.57
N TYR A 178 16.04 -29.06 -0.82
CA TYR A 178 15.68 -30.46 -0.62
C TYR A 178 15.33 -31.18 -1.92
N GLU A 179 14.42 -30.57 -2.71
CA GLU A 179 14.02 -31.10 -4.01
C GLU A 179 15.22 -31.22 -4.96
N PHE A 180 16.09 -30.21 -4.97
CA PHE A 180 17.32 -30.21 -5.75
C PHE A 180 18.27 -31.32 -5.31
N ALA A 181 18.53 -31.44 -4.00
CA ALA A 181 19.41 -32.45 -3.45
C ALA A 181 18.92 -33.88 -3.74
N LYS A 182 17.61 -34.13 -3.60
CA LYS A 182 17.01 -35.42 -3.97
C LYS A 182 17.22 -35.77 -5.43
N LYS A 183 17.01 -34.79 -6.33
CA LYS A 183 17.17 -34.98 -7.77
C LYS A 183 18.60 -35.28 -8.19
N PHE A 184 19.59 -34.61 -7.56
CA PHE A 184 21.00 -34.74 -7.93
C PHE A 184 21.79 -35.70 -7.01
N GLY A 185 21.12 -36.35 -6.06
CA GLY A 185 21.77 -37.33 -5.16
C GLY A 185 22.78 -36.71 -4.19
N ILE A 186 22.49 -35.47 -3.72
CA ILE A 186 23.37 -34.74 -2.79
C ILE A 186 22.96 -35.04 -1.35
N ASP A 187 23.93 -35.08 -0.44
CA ASP A 187 23.74 -35.36 0.99
C ASP A 187 22.78 -34.33 1.64
N ILE A 188 21.95 -34.82 2.57
CA ILE A 188 21.03 -34.01 3.37
C ILE A 188 21.46 -34.13 4.84
N ILE A 189 21.87 -33.02 5.45
CA ILE A 189 22.41 -32.99 6.83
C ILE A 189 21.46 -32.22 7.73
N GLU A 190 20.85 -32.88 8.71
CA GLU A 190 20.03 -32.25 9.73
C GLU A 190 20.87 -31.38 10.66
N VAL A 191 20.47 -30.10 10.81
CA VAL A 191 21.08 -29.16 11.77
C VAL A 191 20.05 -28.50 12.70
N ILE A 192 18.77 -28.74 12.45
CA ILE A 192 17.66 -28.35 13.35
C ILE A 192 16.79 -29.60 13.53
N LYS A 193 16.67 -30.06 14.76
CA LYS A 193 15.87 -31.23 15.12
C LYS A 193 14.37 -30.84 15.20
N GLY A 194 13.50 -31.63 14.58
CA GLY A 194 12.06 -31.39 14.71
C GLY A 194 11.18 -32.04 13.65
N GLY A 195 11.74 -32.61 12.59
CA GLY A 195 11.01 -33.27 11.51
C GLY A 195 11.70 -34.54 11.01
N ASP A 196 11.06 -35.19 10.03
CA ASP A 196 11.63 -36.38 9.35
C ASP A 196 12.24 -35.94 8.01
N ILE A 197 13.51 -35.56 8.03
CA ILE A 197 14.26 -35.11 6.84
C ILE A 197 14.43 -36.19 5.76
N SER A 198 14.05 -37.44 6.04
CA SER A 198 14.06 -38.48 5.01
C SER A 198 12.89 -38.31 4.00
N LYS A 199 11.83 -37.66 4.42
CA LYS A 199 10.58 -37.43 3.64
C LYS A 199 10.52 -36.04 3.03
N GLU A 200 10.83 -35.00 3.83
CA GLU A 200 10.72 -33.60 3.43
C GLU A 200 11.69 -32.70 4.21
N ALA A 201 11.91 -31.47 3.73
CA ALA A 201 12.68 -30.48 4.46
C ALA A 201 11.92 -30.02 5.72
N TYR A 202 12.62 -29.90 6.83
CA TYR A 202 12.07 -29.33 8.06
C TYR A 202 12.37 -27.82 8.14
N THR A 203 11.38 -27.00 7.95
CA THR A 203 11.51 -25.53 7.94
C THR A 203 11.12 -24.85 9.27
N GLY A 204 10.71 -25.63 10.27
CA GLY A 204 10.30 -25.15 11.58
C GLY A 204 11.46 -24.77 12.50
N ASP A 205 11.11 -24.31 13.70
CA ASP A 205 12.07 -24.05 14.78
C ASP A 205 12.33 -25.34 15.58
N GLY A 206 13.54 -25.47 16.17
CA GLY A 206 13.92 -26.66 16.92
C GLY A 206 15.29 -26.51 17.55
N GLU A 207 15.77 -27.60 18.20
CA GLU A 207 17.08 -27.64 18.81
C GLU A 207 18.17 -27.80 17.73
N MET A 208 19.22 -26.99 17.83
CA MET A 208 20.39 -27.09 16.95
C MET A 208 21.14 -28.37 17.23
N VAL A 209 21.38 -29.16 16.18
CA VAL A 209 22.15 -30.42 16.22
C VAL A 209 23.19 -30.43 15.10
N ASN A 210 24.23 -31.23 15.18
CA ASN A 210 25.31 -31.33 14.19
C ASN A 210 25.96 -29.98 13.80
N SER A 211 25.89 -28.99 14.70
CA SER A 211 26.20 -27.58 14.44
C SER A 211 27.32 -27.03 15.34
N GLY A 212 28.24 -27.86 15.78
CA GLY A 212 29.41 -27.45 16.57
C GLY A 212 29.03 -26.67 17.83
N GLU A 213 29.52 -25.43 17.97
CA GLU A 213 29.24 -24.56 19.12
C GLU A 213 27.76 -24.14 19.25
N LEU A 214 26.90 -24.38 18.25
CA LEU A 214 25.49 -24.07 18.27
C LEU A 214 24.62 -25.18 18.83
N ASN A 215 25.16 -26.40 18.99
CA ASN A 215 24.40 -27.56 19.48
C ASN A 215 23.69 -27.25 20.81
N GLY A 216 22.42 -27.66 20.90
CA GLY A 216 21.58 -27.46 22.08
C GLY A 216 20.85 -26.11 22.15
N ILE A 217 21.15 -25.17 21.26
CA ILE A 217 20.41 -23.90 21.20
C ILE A 217 19.04 -24.14 20.55
N THR A 218 17.98 -23.74 21.23
CA THR A 218 16.59 -23.90 20.75
C THR A 218 15.98 -22.61 20.18
N ASN A 219 16.55 -21.47 20.52
CA ASN A 219 16.10 -20.17 20.02
C ASN A 219 16.85 -19.79 18.74
N LYS A 220 16.13 -19.61 17.65
CA LYS A 220 16.68 -19.25 16.34
C LYS A 220 17.51 -17.97 16.37
N LYS A 221 17.04 -16.94 17.10
CA LYS A 221 17.73 -15.64 17.18
C LYS A 221 19.09 -15.79 17.86
N ASP A 222 19.15 -16.57 18.94
CA ASP A 222 20.38 -16.82 19.68
C ASP A 222 21.36 -17.65 18.83
N ALA A 223 20.87 -18.63 18.06
CA ALA A 223 21.67 -19.41 17.13
C ALA A 223 22.29 -18.55 16.02
N ILE A 224 21.51 -17.63 15.44
CA ILE A 224 22.00 -16.67 14.44
C ILE A 224 23.07 -15.77 15.05
N GLU A 225 22.84 -15.20 16.24
CA GLU A 225 23.79 -14.30 16.90
C GLU A 225 25.09 -15.03 17.26
N LYS A 226 25.00 -16.26 17.76
CA LYS A 226 26.16 -17.12 18.04
C LYS A 226 26.94 -17.39 16.76
N MET A 227 26.26 -17.73 15.65
CA MET A 227 26.91 -17.99 14.36
C MET A 227 27.63 -16.74 13.82
N LEU A 228 27.03 -15.55 13.95
CA LEU A 228 27.70 -14.29 13.58
C LEU A 228 29.02 -14.12 14.34
N GLY A 229 29.06 -14.50 15.64
CA GLY A 229 30.27 -14.52 16.43
C GLY A 229 31.30 -15.52 15.91
N VAL A 230 30.89 -16.71 15.48
CA VAL A 230 31.77 -17.73 14.86
C VAL A 230 32.36 -17.23 13.53
N LEU A 231 31.52 -16.65 12.67
CA LEU A 231 31.95 -16.10 11.38
C LEU A 231 32.97 -14.97 11.53
N ALA A 232 32.76 -14.09 12.51
CA ALA A 232 33.69 -13.00 12.82
C ALA A 232 35.04 -13.54 13.33
N LYS A 233 35.04 -14.54 14.22
CA LYS A 233 36.26 -15.18 14.71
C LYS A 233 37.06 -15.86 13.58
N LEU A 234 36.37 -16.47 12.64
CA LEU A 234 37.00 -17.14 11.48
C LEU A 234 37.39 -16.15 10.37
N GLY A 235 36.99 -14.90 10.44
CA GLY A 235 37.20 -13.87 9.39
C GLY A 235 36.56 -14.23 8.05
N CYS A 236 35.50 -15.05 8.07
CA CYS A 236 34.85 -15.58 6.87
C CYS A 236 33.44 -15.00 6.64
N GLY A 237 32.94 -14.12 7.52
CA GLY A 237 31.66 -13.48 7.31
C GLY A 237 31.37 -12.35 8.31
N GLU A 238 30.32 -11.60 8.00
CA GLU A 238 29.90 -10.44 8.76
C GLU A 238 28.38 -10.31 8.74
N LYS A 239 27.81 -9.61 9.74
CA LYS A 239 26.39 -9.23 9.72
C LYS A 239 26.12 -8.35 8.52
N GLY A 240 25.05 -8.64 7.80
CA GLY A 240 24.64 -7.90 6.62
C GLY A 240 23.17 -7.56 6.63
N VAL A 241 22.84 -6.51 5.91
CA VAL A 241 21.46 -6.11 5.62
C VAL A 241 21.32 -6.05 4.11
N GLN A 242 20.20 -6.57 3.62
CA GLN A 242 19.80 -6.44 2.22
C GLN A 242 18.37 -5.95 2.11
N TYR A 243 18.04 -5.37 0.98
CA TYR A 243 16.71 -4.89 0.65
C TYR A 243 16.22 -5.57 -0.62
N LYS A 244 14.91 -5.89 -0.64
CA LYS A 244 14.24 -6.35 -1.85
C LYS A 244 14.13 -5.23 -2.89
N MET A 245 13.94 -3.99 -2.40
CA MET A 245 13.93 -2.78 -3.21
C MET A 245 15.28 -2.61 -3.93
N LYS A 246 15.24 -2.25 -5.21
CA LYS A 246 16.41 -1.94 -6.03
C LYS A 246 16.47 -0.45 -6.31
N ASP A 247 17.66 0.02 -6.69
CA ASP A 247 17.84 1.40 -7.14
C ASP A 247 16.90 1.74 -8.29
N TRP A 248 16.45 2.97 -8.32
CA TRP A 248 15.45 3.44 -9.26
C TRP A 248 16.06 3.78 -10.60
N ALA A 249 15.80 2.95 -11.65
CA ALA A 249 16.16 3.24 -13.02
C ALA A 249 15.40 4.48 -13.51
N PHE A 250 16.11 5.58 -13.73
CA PHE A 250 15.55 6.93 -13.76
C PHE A 250 15.36 7.50 -15.17
N ASN A 251 15.75 6.82 -16.23
CA ASN A 251 15.60 7.33 -17.59
C ASN A 251 14.68 6.47 -18.47
N ARG A 252 14.00 7.13 -19.41
CA ARG A 252 13.08 6.53 -20.38
C ARG A 252 13.35 7.04 -21.79
N GLN A 253 13.24 6.15 -22.76
CA GLN A 253 13.33 6.44 -24.18
C GLN A 253 11.97 6.88 -24.72
N ARG A 254 11.47 8.01 -24.17
CA ARG A 254 10.15 8.59 -24.49
C ARG A 254 10.29 10.09 -24.69
N TYR A 255 9.43 10.65 -25.52
CA TYR A 255 9.34 12.11 -25.67
C TYR A 255 8.69 12.75 -24.44
N TRP A 256 7.52 12.24 -24.02
CA TRP A 256 6.79 12.79 -22.87
C TRP A 256 7.44 12.40 -21.54
N GLY A 257 8.10 13.36 -20.93
CA GLY A 257 8.77 13.29 -19.65
C GLY A 257 9.68 14.51 -19.47
N GLU A 258 10.08 14.79 -18.24
CA GLU A 258 11.01 15.88 -17.94
C GLU A 258 12.39 15.52 -18.54
N PRO A 259 13.02 16.40 -19.36
CA PRO A 259 14.37 16.19 -19.87
C PRO A 259 15.38 16.11 -18.71
N ILE A 260 16.35 15.18 -18.82
CA ILE A 260 17.43 15.07 -17.84
C ILE A 260 18.46 16.17 -18.13
N PRO A 261 18.74 17.11 -17.22
CA PRO A 261 19.56 18.29 -17.48
C PRO A 261 21.06 17.97 -17.43
N ILE A 262 21.50 17.09 -18.32
CA ILE A 262 22.89 16.60 -18.40
C ILE A 262 23.43 16.78 -19.84
N VAL A 263 24.72 17.11 -19.90
CA VAL A 263 25.51 17.20 -21.14
C VAL A 263 26.66 16.20 -21.07
N HIS A 264 26.82 15.38 -22.09
CA HIS A 264 27.94 14.45 -22.28
C HIS A 264 29.03 15.11 -23.10
N CYS A 265 30.14 15.45 -22.47
CA CYS A 265 31.30 16.07 -23.11
C CYS A 265 32.41 15.03 -23.27
N PRO A 266 33.03 14.89 -24.45
CA PRO A 266 34.15 13.96 -24.65
C PRO A 266 35.34 14.19 -23.71
N ASP A 267 35.60 15.46 -23.35
CA ASP A 267 36.76 15.82 -22.52
C ASP A 267 36.40 15.95 -21.03
N CYS A 268 35.22 16.48 -20.72
CA CYS A 268 34.81 16.78 -19.34
C CYS A 268 33.94 15.67 -18.70
N GLY A 269 33.52 14.69 -19.50
CA GLY A 269 32.58 13.66 -19.06
C GLY A 269 31.16 14.21 -18.90
N ILE A 270 30.50 13.83 -17.81
CA ILE A 270 29.12 14.22 -17.47
C ILE A 270 29.13 15.62 -16.84
N VAL A 271 28.41 16.57 -17.44
CA VAL A 271 28.33 17.97 -17.01
C VAL A 271 26.84 18.36 -16.84
N PRO A 272 26.41 18.93 -15.71
CA PRO A 272 25.05 19.45 -15.56
C PRO A 272 24.82 20.67 -16.47
N VAL A 273 23.58 20.82 -16.94
CA VAL A 273 23.12 22.04 -17.61
C VAL A 273 23.13 23.19 -16.57
N PRO A 274 23.63 24.40 -16.95
CA PRO A 274 23.65 25.56 -16.04
C PRO A 274 22.25 25.99 -15.61
N TYR A 275 22.15 26.59 -14.44
CA TYR A 275 20.88 27.09 -13.91
C TYR A 275 20.19 28.10 -14.83
N GLU A 276 20.97 28.92 -15.50
CA GLU A 276 20.51 29.98 -16.42
C GLU A 276 19.87 29.41 -17.70
N GLU A 277 20.11 28.14 -18.01
CA GLU A 277 19.51 27.41 -19.14
C GLU A 277 18.28 26.54 -18.72
N LEU A 278 17.89 26.59 -17.46
CA LEU A 278 16.69 25.91 -16.97
C LEU A 278 15.46 26.83 -16.98
N PRO A 279 14.27 26.31 -17.23
CA PRO A 279 13.94 24.90 -17.48
C PRO A 279 14.41 24.43 -18.86
N LEU A 280 14.89 23.17 -18.93
CA LEU A 280 15.19 22.53 -20.22
C LEU A 280 13.87 22.07 -20.85
N GLU A 281 13.42 22.76 -21.88
CA GLU A 281 12.15 22.50 -22.56
C GLU A 281 12.28 21.41 -23.63
N LEU A 282 11.17 20.65 -23.80
CA LEU A 282 11.05 19.71 -24.90
C LEU A 282 10.89 20.46 -26.23
N PRO A 283 11.67 20.15 -27.25
CA PRO A 283 11.52 20.79 -28.58
C PRO A 283 10.22 20.32 -29.24
N PRO A 284 9.51 21.17 -29.98
CA PRO A 284 8.32 20.75 -30.71
C PRO A 284 8.66 19.68 -31.76
N VAL A 285 7.87 18.63 -31.85
CA VAL A 285 8.07 17.51 -32.79
C VAL A 285 6.76 17.09 -33.44
N GLU A 286 6.81 16.70 -34.69
CA GLU A 286 5.68 16.13 -35.43
C GLU A 286 5.48 14.63 -35.10
N ASN A 287 6.59 13.93 -34.82
CA ASN A 287 6.58 12.50 -34.49
C ASN A 287 7.39 12.23 -33.23
N PHE A 288 6.73 11.70 -32.22
CA PHE A 288 7.29 11.36 -30.91
C PHE A 288 7.48 9.85 -30.68
N GLN A 289 7.40 9.04 -31.74
CA GLN A 289 7.62 7.59 -31.63
C GLN A 289 9.12 7.27 -31.48
N PRO A 290 9.47 6.30 -30.62
CA PRO A 290 10.85 5.81 -30.51
C PRO A 290 11.40 5.34 -31.86
N GLY A 291 12.72 5.38 -32.02
CA GLY A 291 13.40 4.84 -33.19
C GLY A 291 13.27 3.32 -33.28
N GLN A 292 13.48 2.77 -34.50
CA GLN A 292 13.55 1.32 -34.70
C GLN A 292 14.70 0.67 -33.92
N ASP A 293 15.71 1.47 -33.58
CA ASP A 293 16.86 1.12 -32.76
C ASP A 293 16.60 1.21 -31.25
N GLY A 294 15.39 1.67 -30.82
CA GLY A 294 14.97 1.83 -29.41
C GLY A 294 15.58 3.06 -28.73
N GLU A 295 16.15 3.99 -29.49
CA GLU A 295 16.60 5.29 -28.97
C GLU A 295 15.43 6.24 -28.72
N SER A 296 15.67 7.21 -27.83
CA SER A 296 14.70 8.27 -27.53
C SER A 296 14.33 9.07 -28.79
N PRO A 297 13.07 9.50 -28.94
CA PRO A 297 12.70 10.44 -30.01
C PRO A 297 13.54 11.70 -30.04
N LEU A 298 14.02 12.20 -28.90
CA LEU A 298 14.88 13.37 -28.77
C LEU A 298 16.27 13.16 -29.41
N ALA A 299 16.74 11.92 -29.47
CA ALA A 299 18.03 11.58 -30.08
C ALA A 299 18.12 11.89 -31.60
N LYS A 300 16.95 12.07 -32.25
CA LYS A 300 16.81 12.37 -33.66
C LYS A 300 16.74 13.87 -33.98
N ILE A 301 16.75 14.71 -32.95
CA ILE A 301 16.57 16.17 -33.11
C ILE A 301 17.92 16.84 -32.92
N ASP A 302 18.62 17.11 -34.02
CA ASP A 302 19.97 17.66 -34.01
C ASP A 302 20.09 18.95 -33.18
N SER A 303 19.09 19.84 -33.27
CA SER A 303 19.05 21.10 -32.51
C SER A 303 18.94 20.89 -31.00
N PHE A 304 18.37 19.77 -30.56
CA PHE A 304 18.32 19.41 -29.15
C PHE A 304 19.58 18.68 -28.70
N VAL A 305 20.05 17.73 -29.50
CA VAL A 305 21.17 16.86 -29.15
C VAL A 305 22.49 17.59 -29.09
N HIS A 306 22.81 18.38 -30.15
CA HIS A 306 24.09 19.04 -30.25
C HIS A 306 24.11 20.35 -29.47
N CYS A 307 25.08 20.48 -28.58
CA CYS A 307 25.26 21.66 -27.74
C CYS A 307 26.74 21.94 -27.48
N LYS A 308 27.04 23.04 -26.83
CA LYS A 308 28.38 23.33 -26.30
C LYS A 308 28.46 22.84 -24.84
N CYS A 309 29.59 22.29 -24.47
CA CYS A 309 29.86 21.93 -23.09
C CYS A 309 29.90 23.18 -22.20
N PRO A 310 29.08 23.26 -21.13
CA PRO A 310 29.06 24.43 -20.24
C PRO A 310 30.42 24.67 -19.55
N LYS A 311 31.24 23.62 -19.39
CA LYS A 311 32.51 23.69 -18.67
C LYS A 311 33.69 24.10 -19.56
N CYS A 312 33.78 23.59 -20.80
CA CYS A 312 34.95 23.80 -21.66
C CYS A 312 34.64 24.44 -23.02
N GLY A 313 33.36 24.66 -23.36
CA GLY A 313 32.93 25.29 -24.62
C GLY A 313 33.05 24.41 -25.86
N LYS A 314 33.59 23.19 -25.77
CA LYS A 314 33.72 22.25 -26.90
C LYS A 314 32.38 21.63 -27.27
N ASP A 315 32.33 21.02 -28.46
CA ASP A 315 31.15 20.28 -28.92
C ASP A 315 30.83 19.12 -27.97
N ALA A 316 29.54 19.01 -27.60
CA ALA A 316 29.03 18.04 -26.66
C ALA A 316 27.61 17.60 -27.05
N ARG A 317 27.05 16.63 -26.35
CA ARG A 317 25.71 16.09 -26.62
C ARG A 317 24.86 16.17 -25.35
N ARG A 318 23.62 16.65 -25.46
CA ARG A 318 22.65 16.55 -24.38
C ARG A 318 22.23 15.12 -24.16
N GLU A 319 21.82 14.81 -22.91
CA GLU A 319 21.09 13.60 -22.60
C GLU A 319 19.75 13.62 -23.35
N THR A 320 19.41 12.51 -23.99
CA THR A 320 18.21 12.42 -24.83
C THR A 320 17.10 11.57 -24.21
N ASP A 321 17.41 10.85 -23.14
CA ASP A 321 16.38 10.16 -22.36
C ASP A 321 15.66 11.16 -21.46
N THR A 322 14.39 10.88 -21.14
CA THR A 322 13.58 11.68 -20.23
C THR A 322 13.41 10.97 -18.88
N MET A 323 13.04 11.72 -17.86
CA MET A 323 12.72 11.17 -16.56
C MET A 323 11.45 10.30 -16.61
N PRO A 324 11.27 9.30 -15.73
CA PRO A 324 10.03 8.55 -15.65
C PRO A 324 8.90 9.45 -15.11
N GLN A 325 7.65 9.16 -15.47
CA GLN A 325 6.47 9.91 -14.98
C GLN A 325 6.41 10.06 -13.46
N TRP A 326 7.02 9.13 -12.71
CA TRP A 326 7.10 9.19 -11.25
C TRP A 326 8.06 10.28 -10.74
N ALA A 327 8.90 10.86 -11.57
CA ALA A 327 9.75 11.98 -11.21
C ALA A 327 8.89 13.23 -10.95
N GLY A 328 8.06 13.63 -11.91
CA GLY A 328 7.13 14.75 -11.76
C GLY A 328 6.16 14.54 -10.60
N SER A 329 5.58 13.34 -10.50
CA SER A 329 4.67 13.04 -9.39
C SER A 329 5.34 13.04 -8.01
N SER A 330 6.67 12.94 -7.94
CA SER A 330 7.39 12.90 -6.65
C SER A 330 7.53 14.26 -5.98
N TRP A 331 7.25 15.36 -6.66
CA TRP A 331 7.46 16.70 -6.10
C TRP A 331 6.35 17.71 -6.42
N TYR A 332 5.32 17.39 -7.20
CA TYR A 332 4.27 18.31 -7.64
C TYR A 332 3.61 19.05 -6.46
N PHE A 333 3.41 18.39 -5.33
CA PHE A 333 2.81 18.97 -4.12
C PHE A 333 3.68 20.06 -3.50
N LEU A 334 4.99 20.02 -3.69
CA LEU A 334 5.88 21.10 -3.29
C LEU A 334 5.67 22.33 -4.18
N ARG A 335 5.57 22.13 -5.50
CA ARG A 335 5.31 23.22 -6.44
C ARG A 335 3.93 23.85 -6.22
N TYR A 336 2.94 23.07 -5.78
CA TYR A 336 1.60 23.59 -5.43
C TYR A 336 1.62 24.56 -4.26
N CYS A 337 2.62 24.51 -3.38
CA CYS A 337 2.75 25.48 -2.29
C CYS A 337 3.01 26.90 -2.80
N ASP A 338 3.68 27.03 -3.98
CA ASP A 338 4.08 28.33 -4.54
C ASP A 338 4.16 28.25 -6.08
N PRO A 339 2.99 28.07 -6.77
CA PRO A 339 2.95 27.68 -8.18
C PRO A 339 3.41 28.77 -9.15
N ASN A 340 3.40 30.04 -8.74
CA ASN A 340 3.74 31.20 -9.57
C ASN A 340 5.15 31.73 -9.29
N ASN A 341 5.96 31.03 -8.48
CA ASN A 341 7.33 31.41 -8.18
C ASN A 341 8.23 31.20 -9.41
N ASP A 342 8.86 32.23 -9.91
CA ASP A 342 9.75 32.23 -11.07
C ASP A 342 11.25 32.17 -10.71
N LYS A 343 11.59 32.14 -9.43
CA LYS A 343 12.96 32.16 -8.92
C LYS A 343 13.43 30.84 -8.35
N GLU A 344 12.52 30.12 -7.71
CA GLU A 344 12.78 28.84 -7.06
C GLU A 344 11.55 27.92 -7.18
N PHE A 345 11.69 26.63 -6.90
CA PHE A 345 10.59 25.68 -7.05
C PHE A 345 9.44 25.96 -6.06
N ALA A 346 9.71 26.53 -4.91
CA ALA A 346 8.77 27.10 -3.94
C ALA A 346 9.55 27.85 -2.86
N SER A 347 9.03 28.97 -2.38
CA SER A 347 9.66 29.74 -1.28
C SER A 347 9.66 28.95 0.03
N GLN A 348 10.71 29.15 0.83
CA GLN A 348 10.82 28.51 2.15
C GLN A 348 9.68 28.92 3.09
N GLU A 349 9.12 30.12 2.92
CA GLU A 349 7.96 30.57 3.69
C GLU A 349 6.71 29.76 3.36
N ALA A 350 6.41 29.59 2.07
CA ALA A 350 5.27 28.78 1.60
C ALA A 350 5.42 27.31 1.99
N LEU A 351 6.63 26.73 1.85
CA LEU A 351 6.90 25.35 2.25
C LEU A 351 6.71 25.13 3.75
N LYS A 352 7.16 26.07 4.60
CA LYS A 352 6.97 25.98 6.07
C LYS A 352 5.52 26.12 6.49
N TYR A 353 4.72 26.86 5.71
CA TYR A 353 3.30 27.04 5.98
C TYR A 353 2.47 25.79 5.57
N TRP A 354 2.75 25.22 4.40
CA TRP A 354 1.90 24.18 3.80
C TRP A 354 2.36 22.74 4.10
N LEU A 355 3.62 22.53 4.53
CA LEU A 355 4.16 21.20 4.76
C LEU A 355 4.27 20.84 6.25
N PRO A 356 4.15 19.55 6.59
CA PRO A 356 3.78 18.45 5.70
C PRO A 356 2.33 18.57 5.22
N VAL A 357 1.99 17.94 4.09
CA VAL A 357 0.59 17.82 3.66
C VAL A 357 -0.20 17.14 4.78
N ASP A 358 -1.24 17.81 5.29
CA ASP A 358 -1.96 17.37 6.50
C ASP A 358 -2.64 16.01 6.30
N TRP A 359 -3.31 15.84 5.16
CA TRP A 359 -4.03 14.61 4.84
C TRP A 359 -3.90 14.26 3.36
N TYR A 360 -3.27 13.15 3.08
CA TYR A 360 -3.05 12.64 1.73
C TYR A 360 -3.91 11.41 1.47
N ASN A 361 -4.75 11.47 0.44
CA ASN A 361 -5.72 10.43 0.11
C ASN A 361 -5.55 9.93 -1.32
N GLY A 362 -5.69 8.63 -1.57
CA GLY A 362 -5.57 8.05 -2.90
C GLY A 362 -5.55 6.52 -2.90
N GLY A 363 -5.47 5.91 -4.10
CA GLY A 363 -5.55 4.46 -4.26
C GLY A 363 -4.38 3.68 -3.65
N MET A 364 -4.66 2.45 -3.27
CA MET A 364 -3.65 1.53 -2.70
C MET A 364 -2.55 1.15 -3.70
N GLU A 365 -2.82 1.20 -5.00
CA GLU A 365 -1.86 0.90 -6.07
C GLU A 365 -0.66 1.85 -6.10
N HIS A 366 -0.79 3.03 -5.50
CA HIS A 366 0.27 4.04 -5.42
C HIS A 366 1.15 3.93 -4.18
N VAL A 367 0.76 3.10 -3.20
CA VAL A 367 1.46 2.96 -1.91
C VAL A 367 2.93 2.54 -2.10
N THR A 368 3.20 1.61 -3.02
CA THR A 368 4.52 1.08 -3.32
C THR A 368 5.17 1.69 -4.57
N ARG A 369 4.55 2.70 -5.19
CA ARG A 369 5.04 3.40 -6.37
C ARG A 369 5.22 4.88 -6.07
N HIS A 370 4.23 5.71 -6.44
CA HIS A 370 4.27 7.15 -6.23
C HIS A 370 4.69 7.54 -4.80
N MET A 371 4.12 6.92 -3.76
CA MET A 371 4.44 7.30 -2.37
C MET A 371 5.88 6.95 -1.96
N ILE A 372 6.40 5.79 -2.37
CA ILE A 372 7.81 5.45 -2.09
C ILE A 372 8.74 6.46 -2.77
N TYR A 373 8.48 6.79 -4.03
CA TYR A 373 9.32 7.72 -4.79
C TYR A 373 9.21 9.16 -4.25
N SER A 374 8.00 9.64 -3.94
CA SER A 374 7.81 10.99 -3.39
C SER A 374 8.40 11.13 -1.99
N ARG A 375 8.30 10.11 -1.14
CA ARG A 375 8.95 10.09 0.18
C ARG A 375 10.48 10.07 0.08
N PHE A 376 11.02 9.29 -0.86
CA PHE A 376 12.46 9.28 -1.14
C PHE A 376 12.94 10.65 -1.60
N TRP A 377 12.26 11.25 -2.59
CA TRP A 377 12.59 12.56 -3.14
C TRP A 377 12.55 13.64 -2.06
N HIS A 378 11.50 13.63 -1.26
CA HIS A 378 11.32 14.57 -0.16
C HIS A 378 12.40 14.43 0.93
N LYS A 379 12.78 13.20 1.29
CA LYS A 379 13.87 12.96 2.24
C LYS A 379 15.22 13.44 1.73
N PHE A 380 15.48 13.28 0.44
CA PHE A 380 16.67 13.83 -0.19
C PHE A 380 16.67 15.36 -0.11
N LEU A 381 15.57 16.00 -0.46
CA LEU A 381 15.42 17.46 -0.36
C LEU A 381 15.55 17.95 1.09
N TYR A 382 15.06 17.19 2.05
CA TYR A 382 15.23 17.48 3.47
C TYR A 382 16.70 17.40 3.90
N ASP A 383 17.44 16.39 3.45
CA ASP A 383 18.86 16.22 3.78
C ASP A 383 19.73 17.38 3.25
N ILE A 384 19.34 17.99 2.13
CA ILE A 384 20.04 19.16 1.55
C ILE A 384 19.46 20.51 2.00
N GLY A 385 18.41 20.51 2.87
CA GLY A 385 17.83 21.70 3.46
C GLY A 385 16.79 22.45 2.62
N GLU A 386 16.29 21.84 1.55
CA GLU A 386 15.33 22.46 0.62
C GLU A 386 13.89 22.39 1.10
N VAL A 387 13.54 21.45 1.99
CA VAL A 387 12.20 21.31 2.57
C VAL A 387 12.26 21.25 4.10
N PRO A 388 11.23 21.74 4.82
CA PRO A 388 11.27 21.89 6.28
C PRO A 388 10.97 20.61 7.06
N THR A 389 10.43 19.57 6.44
CA THR A 389 9.94 18.36 7.12
C THR A 389 10.58 17.09 6.57
N PRO A 390 10.84 16.05 7.39
CA PRO A 390 11.46 14.80 6.94
C PRO A 390 10.49 13.87 6.20
N GLU A 391 9.16 14.13 6.27
CA GLU A 391 8.11 13.39 5.57
C GLU A 391 7.18 14.35 4.83
N PRO A 392 6.72 14.01 3.62
CA PRO A 392 5.87 14.89 2.82
C PRO A 392 4.41 14.92 3.30
N TYR A 393 3.93 13.84 3.89
CA TYR A 393 2.52 13.65 4.26
C TYR A 393 2.40 13.25 5.73
N ALA A 394 1.59 13.98 6.51
CA ALA A 394 1.35 13.68 7.93
C ALA A 394 0.42 12.46 8.10
N LYS A 395 -0.70 12.45 7.35
CA LYS A 395 -1.72 11.39 7.40
C LYS A 395 -1.97 10.82 6.02
N ARG A 396 -2.18 9.49 5.95
CA ARG A 396 -2.50 8.79 4.69
C ARG A 396 -3.69 7.83 4.87
N THR A 397 -4.74 8.06 4.09
CA THR A 397 -5.88 7.15 3.92
C THR A 397 -5.93 6.63 2.48
N ALA A 398 -6.61 5.52 2.27
CA ALA A 398 -6.76 4.92 0.97
C ALA A 398 -8.20 4.45 0.78
N GLN A 399 -8.80 4.80 -0.35
CA GLN A 399 -10.10 4.28 -0.73
C GLN A 399 -10.00 2.85 -1.26
N GLY A 400 -11.09 2.08 -1.05
CA GLY A 400 -11.29 0.80 -1.70
C GLY A 400 -11.57 0.95 -3.21
N LEU A 401 -11.46 -0.14 -3.95
CA LEU A 401 -11.82 -0.18 -5.36
C LEU A 401 -13.33 -0.38 -5.54
N ILE A 402 -13.92 0.34 -6.48
CA ILE A 402 -15.24 0.01 -7.00
C ILE A 402 -15.03 -1.09 -8.06
N LEU A 403 -15.57 -2.25 -7.77
CA LEU A 403 -15.48 -3.42 -8.64
C LEU A 403 -16.65 -3.43 -9.65
N GLY A 404 -16.48 -4.17 -10.73
CA GLY A 404 -17.57 -4.43 -11.66
C GLY A 404 -18.73 -5.20 -11.00
N PRO A 405 -19.90 -5.32 -11.67
CA PRO A 405 -21.03 -6.10 -11.17
C PRO A 405 -20.71 -7.58 -10.95
N ASP A 406 -19.64 -8.07 -11.59
CA ASP A 406 -19.06 -9.41 -11.47
C ASP A 406 -18.16 -9.59 -10.22
N GLY A 407 -17.95 -8.54 -9.43
CA GLY A 407 -17.05 -8.53 -8.27
C GLY A 407 -15.56 -8.46 -8.62
N GLU A 408 -15.23 -8.26 -9.89
CA GLU A 408 -13.87 -8.19 -10.38
C GLU A 408 -13.44 -6.73 -10.66
N LYS A 409 -12.13 -6.48 -10.68
CA LYS A 409 -11.60 -5.16 -11.04
C LYS A 409 -12.07 -4.75 -12.44
N MET A 410 -12.64 -3.55 -12.56
CA MET A 410 -13.07 -3.00 -13.83
C MET A 410 -11.91 -2.89 -14.83
N SER A 411 -12.08 -3.41 -16.04
CA SER A 411 -11.14 -3.25 -17.13
C SER A 411 -11.84 -3.28 -18.49
N LYS A 412 -11.31 -2.53 -19.47
CA LYS A 412 -11.85 -2.50 -20.84
C LYS A 412 -11.80 -3.88 -21.50
N SER A 413 -10.79 -4.67 -21.20
CA SER A 413 -10.64 -6.04 -21.76
C SER A 413 -11.67 -7.04 -21.23
N ARG A 414 -12.25 -6.80 -20.05
CA ARG A 414 -13.32 -7.61 -19.45
C ARG A 414 -14.71 -7.13 -19.84
N GLY A 415 -14.85 -5.91 -20.33
CA GLY A 415 -16.16 -5.33 -20.68
C GLY A 415 -17.03 -5.03 -19.46
N ASN A 416 -16.48 -4.96 -18.25
CA ASN A 416 -17.19 -4.72 -16.99
C ASN A 416 -17.04 -3.29 -16.45
N VAL A 417 -16.59 -2.35 -17.29
CA VAL A 417 -16.42 -0.94 -16.94
C VAL A 417 -17.77 -0.23 -16.92
N ILE A 418 -18.03 0.54 -15.87
CA ILE A 418 -19.17 1.44 -15.76
C ILE A 418 -18.65 2.87 -16.03
N ASP A 419 -19.22 3.54 -17.04
CA ASP A 419 -18.90 4.94 -17.30
C ASP A 419 -19.73 5.84 -16.36
N PRO A 420 -19.08 6.69 -15.55
CA PRO A 420 -19.80 7.63 -14.68
C PRO A 420 -20.74 8.57 -15.44
N ASN A 421 -20.40 8.98 -16.68
CA ASN A 421 -21.24 9.87 -17.47
C ASN A 421 -22.59 9.22 -17.82
N ASP A 422 -22.59 7.95 -18.22
CA ASP A 422 -23.84 7.21 -18.50
C ASP A 422 -24.75 7.17 -17.25
N VAL A 423 -24.16 7.06 -16.08
CA VAL A 423 -24.90 7.07 -14.81
C VAL A 423 -25.44 8.46 -14.49
N VAL A 424 -24.63 9.51 -14.68
CA VAL A 424 -25.02 10.90 -14.44
C VAL A 424 -26.16 11.32 -15.38
N ASP A 425 -26.12 10.92 -16.63
CA ASP A 425 -27.17 11.21 -17.62
C ASP A 425 -28.53 10.61 -17.23
N VAL A 426 -28.54 9.45 -16.55
CA VAL A 426 -29.76 8.75 -16.14
C VAL A 426 -30.27 9.18 -14.76
N TYR A 427 -29.37 9.34 -13.80
CA TYR A 427 -29.72 9.52 -12.39
C TYR A 427 -29.35 10.89 -11.81
N GLY A 428 -28.43 11.61 -12.44
CA GLY A 428 -27.84 12.85 -11.92
C GLY A 428 -26.60 12.63 -11.07
N ALA A 429 -25.75 13.65 -11.02
CA ALA A 429 -24.46 13.59 -10.32
C ALA A 429 -24.60 13.34 -8.82
N ASP A 430 -25.57 13.96 -8.15
CA ASP A 430 -25.77 13.81 -6.71
C ASP A 430 -26.17 12.38 -6.32
N VAL A 431 -26.96 11.70 -7.16
CA VAL A 431 -27.32 10.30 -6.91
C VAL A 431 -26.08 9.41 -7.01
N LEU A 432 -25.23 9.61 -8.02
CA LEU A 432 -23.98 8.88 -8.16
C LEU A 432 -23.03 9.13 -6.96
N ARG A 433 -22.88 10.39 -6.53
CA ARG A 433 -22.05 10.76 -5.38
C ARG A 433 -22.52 10.08 -4.10
N VAL A 434 -23.82 10.19 -3.79
CA VAL A 434 -24.42 9.53 -2.62
C VAL A 434 -24.24 8.00 -2.70
N TYR A 435 -24.45 7.41 -3.88
CA TYR A 435 -24.30 5.98 -4.05
C TYR A 435 -22.88 5.49 -3.79
N VAL A 436 -21.88 6.13 -4.40
CA VAL A 436 -20.46 5.75 -4.23
C VAL A 436 -20.01 5.88 -2.77
N LEU A 437 -20.50 6.88 -2.06
CA LEU A 437 -20.16 7.10 -0.64
C LEU A 437 -20.98 6.23 0.32
N PHE A 438 -22.09 5.67 -0.14
CA PHE A 438 -22.98 4.83 0.69
C PHE A 438 -22.78 3.32 0.50
N MET A 439 -22.19 2.87 -0.62
CA MET A 439 -22.15 1.45 -1.00
C MET A 439 -21.36 0.55 -0.03
N GLY A 440 -20.49 1.11 0.80
CA GLY A 440 -19.69 0.34 1.75
C GLY A 440 -18.77 1.19 2.60
N ASP A 441 -17.89 0.51 3.35
CA ASP A 441 -16.80 1.15 4.06
C ASP A 441 -15.82 1.77 3.07
N TYR A 442 -15.33 2.98 3.35
CA TYR A 442 -14.47 3.73 2.45
C TYR A 442 -13.18 3.00 2.05
N GLU A 443 -12.61 2.25 2.97
CA GLU A 443 -11.35 1.52 2.76
C GLU A 443 -11.55 0.15 2.07
N GLN A 444 -12.79 -0.34 1.97
CA GLN A 444 -13.09 -1.67 1.44
C GLN A 444 -13.50 -1.62 -0.04
N ALA A 445 -13.10 -2.63 -0.79
CA ALA A 445 -13.59 -2.80 -2.14
C ALA A 445 -15.07 -3.23 -2.12
N ALA A 446 -15.88 -2.66 -3.01
CA ALA A 446 -17.31 -2.96 -3.09
C ALA A 446 -17.73 -3.17 -4.56
N PRO A 447 -18.56 -4.19 -4.86
CA PRO A 447 -19.08 -4.43 -6.20
C PRO A 447 -20.18 -3.43 -6.56
N TRP A 448 -20.20 -3.00 -7.82
CA TRP A 448 -21.25 -2.16 -8.36
C TRP A 448 -22.62 -2.85 -8.33
N ASN A 449 -23.66 -2.12 -7.92
CA ASN A 449 -25.03 -2.63 -7.85
C ASN A 449 -26.06 -1.56 -8.24
N ASP A 450 -26.65 -1.69 -9.41
CA ASP A 450 -27.66 -0.74 -9.95
C ASP A 450 -28.92 -0.63 -9.07
N SER A 451 -29.30 -1.69 -8.38
CA SER A 451 -30.51 -1.66 -7.55
C SER A 451 -30.35 -0.75 -6.32
N SER A 452 -29.14 -0.67 -5.77
CA SER A 452 -28.83 0.21 -4.63
C SER A 452 -28.85 1.68 -5.03
N MET A 453 -28.51 2.03 -6.26
CA MET A 453 -28.58 3.38 -6.79
C MET A 453 -30.00 3.94 -6.80
N LYS A 454 -31.00 3.10 -7.14
CA LYS A 454 -32.42 3.48 -7.04
C LYS A 454 -32.84 3.83 -5.61
N GLY A 455 -32.20 3.23 -4.62
CA GLY A 455 -32.37 3.57 -3.20
C GLY A 455 -31.87 4.99 -2.88
N CYS A 456 -30.66 5.33 -3.38
CA CYS A 456 -30.09 6.65 -3.22
C CYS A 456 -30.92 7.74 -3.92
N LYS A 457 -31.43 7.46 -5.13
CA LYS A 457 -32.36 8.37 -5.82
C LYS A 457 -33.61 8.63 -4.98
N ARG A 458 -34.28 7.58 -4.47
CA ARG A 458 -35.47 7.74 -3.61
C ARG A 458 -35.17 8.54 -2.34
N PHE A 459 -33.98 8.39 -1.78
CA PHE A 459 -33.56 9.19 -0.64
C PHE A 459 -33.50 10.68 -1.00
N LEU A 460 -32.84 11.06 -2.10
CA LEU A 460 -32.78 12.45 -2.54
C LEU A 460 -34.15 13.00 -2.97
N ASP A 461 -35.01 12.21 -3.62
CA ASP A 461 -36.40 12.60 -3.94
C ASP A 461 -37.18 12.90 -2.65
N ARG A 462 -36.98 12.17 -1.57
CA ARG A 462 -37.59 12.46 -0.27
C ARG A 462 -37.04 13.74 0.34
N VAL A 463 -35.72 13.98 0.26
CA VAL A 463 -35.15 15.27 0.69
C VAL A 463 -35.81 16.44 -0.03
N TRP A 464 -35.90 16.35 -1.37
CA TRP A 464 -36.57 17.38 -2.18
C TRP A 464 -38.01 17.65 -1.72
N ASN A 465 -38.75 16.60 -1.45
CA ASN A 465 -40.16 16.69 -1.05
C ASN A 465 -40.38 17.23 0.37
N LEU A 466 -39.35 17.37 1.21
CA LEU A 466 -39.49 17.99 2.54
C LEU A 466 -39.95 19.45 2.45
N GLN A 467 -39.70 20.12 1.34
CA GLN A 467 -40.18 21.49 1.09
C GLN A 467 -41.72 21.61 1.25
N ASN A 468 -42.47 20.54 0.94
CA ASN A 468 -43.93 20.50 1.06
C ASN A 468 -44.40 20.40 2.52
N MET A 469 -43.49 20.11 3.47
CA MET A 469 -43.77 19.98 4.91
C MET A 469 -43.17 21.15 5.70
N LEU A 470 -42.60 22.16 5.00
CA LEU A 470 -41.85 23.24 5.64
C LEU A 470 -42.80 24.19 6.40
N VAL A 471 -42.46 24.47 7.65
CA VAL A 471 -43.08 25.49 8.49
C VAL A 471 -42.02 26.49 8.96
N ARG A 472 -42.43 27.71 9.33
CA ARG A 472 -41.48 28.71 9.82
C ARG A 472 -41.07 28.39 11.25
N GLY A 473 -39.76 28.57 11.54
CA GLY A 473 -39.20 28.36 12.89
C GLY A 473 -37.67 28.47 12.88
N ASP A 474 -37.16 29.27 13.82
CA ASP A 474 -35.72 29.59 13.89
C ASP A 474 -34.93 28.69 14.88
N GLU A 475 -35.64 27.84 15.61
CA GLU A 475 -35.06 26.87 16.55
C GLU A 475 -35.59 25.46 16.27
N TYR A 476 -34.85 24.42 16.66
CA TYR A 476 -35.32 23.03 16.51
C TYR A 476 -36.57 22.78 17.36
N SER A 477 -37.56 22.15 16.77
CA SER A 477 -38.76 21.71 17.47
C SER A 477 -38.43 20.71 18.59
N ASP A 478 -39.24 20.67 19.65
CA ASP A 478 -39.00 19.75 20.76
C ASP A 478 -38.98 18.27 20.32
N GLU A 479 -39.80 17.93 19.32
CA GLU A 479 -39.91 16.58 18.75
C GLU A 479 -38.64 16.14 18.02
N LEU A 480 -37.92 17.03 17.36
CA LEU A 480 -36.74 16.69 16.56
C LEU A 480 -35.42 17.15 17.19
N ARG A 481 -35.44 17.97 18.24
CA ARG A 481 -34.25 18.57 18.85
C ARG A 481 -33.15 17.54 19.15
N THR A 482 -33.49 16.48 19.86
CA THR A 482 -32.52 15.42 20.21
C THR A 482 -32.00 14.71 18.96
N SER A 483 -32.86 14.36 18.00
CA SER A 483 -32.47 13.69 16.76
C SER A 483 -31.59 14.57 15.89
N MET A 484 -31.85 15.89 15.83
CA MET A 484 -31.01 16.86 15.14
C MET A 484 -29.61 16.90 15.72
N HIS A 485 -29.46 17.10 17.06
CA HIS A 485 -28.16 17.14 17.72
C HIS A 485 -27.39 15.83 17.56
N LYS A 486 -28.04 14.68 17.71
CA LYS A 486 -27.43 13.36 17.47
C LYS A 486 -26.94 13.19 16.04
N THR A 487 -27.75 13.62 15.06
CA THR A 487 -27.40 13.50 13.64
C THR A 487 -26.22 14.42 13.29
N ILE A 488 -26.23 15.67 13.77
CA ILE A 488 -25.12 16.61 13.57
C ILE A 488 -23.82 16.02 14.14
N LYS A 489 -23.85 15.55 15.38
CA LYS A 489 -22.70 14.89 16.00
C LYS A 489 -22.21 13.70 15.16
N LYS A 490 -23.12 12.78 14.84
CA LYS A 490 -22.81 11.56 14.11
C LYS A 490 -22.21 11.84 12.74
N VAL A 491 -22.80 12.75 11.96
CA VAL A 491 -22.34 13.11 10.61
C VAL A 491 -20.98 13.80 10.68
N SER A 492 -20.78 14.74 11.62
CA SER A 492 -19.50 15.43 11.80
C SER A 492 -18.37 14.47 12.13
N GLU A 493 -18.56 13.61 13.13
CA GLU A 493 -17.56 12.60 13.50
C GLU A 493 -17.29 11.56 12.41
N ASP A 494 -18.31 11.18 11.64
CA ASP A 494 -18.17 10.20 10.58
C ASP A 494 -17.43 10.78 9.36
N ILE A 495 -17.62 12.05 9.02
CA ILE A 495 -16.88 12.73 7.96
C ILE A 495 -15.39 12.77 8.32
N GLU A 496 -15.04 13.16 9.55
CA GLU A 496 -13.65 13.19 10.02
C GLU A 496 -12.97 11.81 9.96
N LYS A 497 -13.74 10.75 10.15
CA LYS A 497 -13.27 9.36 10.13
C LYS A 497 -13.46 8.67 8.78
N MET A 498 -13.86 9.39 7.73
CA MET A 498 -14.17 8.86 6.39
C MET A 498 -15.25 7.76 6.39
N ARG A 499 -16.19 7.79 7.35
CA ARG A 499 -17.30 6.83 7.48
C ARG A 499 -18.56 7.36 6.79
N PHE A 500 -18.45 7.68 5.52
CA PHE A 500 -19.51 8.36 4.75
C PHE A 500 -20.80 7.54 4.67
N ASN A 501 -20.72 6.23 4.59
CA ASN A 501 -21.88 5.33 4.57
C ASN A 501 -22.73 5.45 5.84
N THR A 502 -22.12 5.55 7.02
CA THR A 502 -22.85 5.70 8.29
C THR A 502 -23.36 7.12 8.48
N ALA A 503 -22.66 8.14 7.97
CA ALA A 503 -23.16 9.52 7.94
C ALA A 503 -24.45 9.63 7.10
N ILE A 504 -24.45 9.05 5.89
CA ILE A 504 -25.64 9.02 5.01
C ILE A 504 -26.78 8.25 5.68
N ALA A 505 -26.50 7.10 6.31
CA ALA A 505 -27.50 6.33 7.05
C ALA A 505 -28.14 7.12 8.19
N ALA A 506 -27.35 7.91 8.94
CA ALA A 506 -27.86 8.78 9.98
C ALA A 506 -28.83 9.83 9.43
N MET A 507 -28.50 10.48 8.31
CA MET A 507 -29.38 11.42 7.64
C MET A 507 -30.64 10.74 7.08
N MET A 508 -30.54 9.51 6.55
CA MET A 508 -31.72 8.74 6.13
C MET A 508 -32.67 8.45 7.31
N SER A 509 -32.13 8.15 8.48
CA SER A 509 -32.92 7.94 9.71
C SER A 509 -33.60 9.22 10.16
N LEU A 510 -32.89 10.34 10.16
CA LEU A 510 -33.48 11.64 10.48
C LEU A 510 -34.64 12.00 9.54
N ILE A 511 -34.52 11.76 8.23
CA ILE A 511 -35.60 11.99 7.26
C ILE A 511 -36.81 11.09 7.52
N ASN A 512 -36.61 9.85 8.03
CA ASN A 512 -37.72 9.02 8.45
C ASN A 512 -38.49 9.64 9.62
N GLU A 513 -37.78 10.17 10.62
CA GLU A 513 -38.37 10.84 11.78
C GLU A 513 -39.10 12.12 11.37
N ILE A 514 -38.48 12.97 10.54
CA ILE A 514 -39.12 14.18 10.01
C ILE A 514 -40.41 13.83 9.25
N THR A 515 -40.36 12.81 8.39
CA THR A 515 -41.53 12.36 7.63
C THR A 515 -42.63 11.81 8.54
N ALA A 516 -42.29 11.09 9.58
CA ALA A 516 -43.25 10.59 10.59
C ALA A 516 -43.87 11.74 11.41
N ASN A 517 -43.08 12.79 11.71
CA ASN A 517 -43.54 13.99 12.39
C ASN A 517 -44.48 14.87 11.51
N GLY A 518 -44.39 14.71 10.17
CA GLY A 518 -45.22 15.39 9.20
C GLY A 518 -44.89 16.89 9.00
N ARG A 519 -43.84 17.42 9.64
CA ARG A 519 -43.36 18.80 9.48
C ARG A 519 -41.85 18.89 9.68
N ILE A 520 -41.25 19.92 9.10
CA ILE A 520 -39.87 20.36 9.31
C ILE A 520 -39.85 21.87 9.34
N ASN A 521 -39.06 22.49 10.21
CA ASN A 521 -38.96 23.94 10.24
C ASN A 521 -37.70 24.49 9.53
N ASP A 522 -37.56 25.82 9.44
CA ASP A 522 -36.43 26.46 8.75
C ASP A 522 -35.09 26.10 9.38
N ALA A 523 -34.97 26.03 10.71
CA ALA A 523 -33.71 25.69 11.38
C ALA A 523 -33.30 24.25 11.10
N GLU A 524 -34.24 23.32 11.16
CA GLU A 524 -34.06 21.91 10.87
C GLU A 524 -33.70 21.67 9.41
N MET A 525 -34.39 22.33 8.48
CA MET A 525 -34.13 22.26 7.04
C MET A 525 -32.71 22.77 6.70
N LYS A 526 -32.35 23.97 7.19
CA LYS A 526 -30.99 24.52 6.99
C LYS A 526 -29.93 23.55 7.45
N SER A 527 -30.09 23.01 8.66
CA SER A 527 -29.10 22.10 9.22
C SER A 527 -28.98 20.80 8.43
N LEU A 528 -30.10 20.21 8.02
CA LEU A 528 -30.10 19.00 7.18
C LEU A 528 -29.41 19.26 5.82
N LEU A 529 -29.67 20.37 5.17
CA LEU A 529 -29.07 20.73 3.89
C LEU A 529 -27.56 20.97 4.02
N ILE A 530 -27.11 21.63 5.11
CA ILE A 530 -25.68 21.80 5.41
C ILE A 530 -24.98 20.43 5.61
N LEU A 531 -25.58 19.53 6.37
CA LEU A 531 -25.03 18.20 6.60
C LEU A 531 -24.95 17.34 5.33
N LEU A 532 -25.93 17.47 4.45
CA LEU A 532 -26.01 16.69 3.21
C LEU A 532 -25.18 17.29 2.07
N ASN A 533 -24.84 18.58 2.11
CA ASN A 533 -24.15 19.28 1.03
C ASN A 533 -22.83 18.61 0.58
N PRO A 534 -21.94 18.12 1.45
CA PRO A 534 -20.73 17.40 1.00
C PRO A 534 -21.01 16.17 0.15
N PHE A 535 -22.16 15.55 0.31
CA PHE A 535 -22.59 14.33 -0.40
C PHE A 535 -23.38 14.62 -1.66
N ALA A 536 -24.27 15.62 -1.63
CA ALA A 536 -25.20 15.97 -2.71
C ALA A 536 -25.27 17.50 -2.92
N PRO A 537 -24.19 18.10 -3.44
CA PRO A 537 -24.06 19.57 -3.47
C PRO A 537 -25.08 20.27 -4.34
N HIS A 538 -25.53 19.71 -5.45
CA HIS A 538 -26.40 20.40 -6.39
C HIS A 538 -27.83 20.54 -5.84
N ILE A 539 -28.43 19.43 -5.38
CA ILE A 539 -29.78 19.46 -4.83
C ILE A 539 -29.89 20.33 -3.57
N THR A 540 -28.84 20.25 -2.70
CA THR A 540 -28.86 21.01 -1.45
C THR A 540 -28.67 22.51 -1.67
N GLU A 541 -27.77 22.93 -2.56
CA GLU A 541 -27.57 24.33 -2.92
C GLU A 541 -28.84 24.91 -3.55
N GLU A 542 -29.46 24.18 -4.48
CA GLU A 542 -30.72 24.62 -5.13
C GLU A 542 -31.83 24.80 -4.10
N MET A 543 -32.03 23.83 -3.19
CA MET A 543 -33.03 23.94 -2.14
C MET A 543 -32.74 25.10 -1.18
N TYR A 544 -31.51 25.27 -0.75
CA TYR A 544 -31.10 26.29 0.21
C TYR A 544 -31.33 27.69 -0.35
N ASN A 545 -30.96 27.90 -1.61
CA ASN A 545 -31.13 29.16 -2.30
C ASN A 545 -32.63 29.45 -2.59
N SER A 546 -33.38 28.50 -3.13
CA SER A 546 -34.81 28.67 -3.49
C SER A 546 -35.70 28.90 -2.27
N LEU A 547 -35.32 28.39 -1.10
CA LEU A 547 -36.02 28.64 0.18
C LEU A 547 -35.64 29.99 0.80
N GLY A 548 -34.73 30.76 0.17
CA GLY A 548 -34.34 32.10 0.60
C GLY A 548 -33.33 32.10 1.75
N TYR A 549 -32.57 31.02 1.93
CA TYR A 549 -31.55 30.91 3.00
C TYR A 549 -30.19 31.51 2.59
N GLY A 550 -29.98 31.82 1.31
CA GLY A 550 -28.76 32.38 0.76
C GLY A 550 -27.94 31.35 -0.02
N ILE A 551 -26.61 31.44 0.04
CA ILE A 551 -25.66 30.54 -0.62
C ILE A 551 -25.19 29.52 0.38
N LEU A 552 -25.46 28.23 0.14
CA LEU A 552 -25.13 27.15 1.10
C LEU A 552 -23.64 27.00 1.28
N ASN A 553 -22.85 27.17 0.21
CA ASN A 553 -21.40 27.06 0.25
C ASN A 553 -20.71 28.13 1.14
N GLU A 554 -21.42 29.20 1.51
CA GLU A 554 -20.96 30.24 2.44
C GLU A 554 -21.46 29.99 3.87
N ALA A 555 -22.34 29.00 4.07
CA ALA A 555 -22.90 28.68 5.38
C ALA A 555 -21.85 28.06 6.31
N GLN A 556 -21.93 28.37 7.60
CA GLN A 556 -21.10 27.75 8.62
C GLN A 556 -21.58 26.32 8.90
N TRP A 557 -20.64 25.44 9.19
CA TRP A 557 -20.97 24.07 9.63
C TRP A 557 -21.79 24.11 10.92
N VAL A 558 -22.80 23.26 11.00
CA VAL A 558 -23.70 23.22 12.17
C VAL A 558 -23.03 22.58 13.38
N THR A 559 -23.36 23.11 14.56
CA THR A 559 -22.84 22.61 15.85
C THR A 559 -23.92 21.85 16.61
N TYR A 560 -23.48 20.99 17.53
CA TYR A 560 -24.37 20.24 18.42
C TYR A 560 -24.06 20.52 19.88
N ASP A 561 -25.07 20.33 20.73
CA ASP A 561 -24.92 20.31 22.20
C ASP A 561 -24.91 18.85 22.67
N GLU A 562 -23.83 18.44 23.34
CA GLU A 562 -23.66 17.09 23.87
C GLU A 562 -24.75 16.70 24.86
N ALA A 563 -25.24 17.64 25.67
CA ALA A 563 -26.30 17.42 26.63
C ALA A 563 -27.66 17.10 25.96
N LEU A 564 -27.87 17.60 24.75
CA LEU A 564 -29.08 17.35 23.96
C LEU A 564 -28.98 16.09 23.09
N CYS A 565 -27.83 15.43 23.05
CA CYS A 565 -27.64 14.16 22.34
C CYS A 565 -28.13 12.95 23.14
N VAL A 566 -28.64 13.12 24.35
CA VAL A 566 -29.13 12.03 25.19
C VAL A 566 -30.64 11.93 25.05
N ASP A 567 -31.15 10.72 24.78
CA ASP A 567 -32.61 10.49 24.78
C ASP A 567 -33.17 10.71 26.17
N SER A 568 -34.24 11.49 26.26
CA SER A 568 -34.98 11.69 27.49
C SER A 568 -35.68 10.40 27.97
N THR A 569 -35.97 9.48 27.06
CA THR A 569 -36.60 8.19 27.34
C THR A 569 -35.88 7.05 26.63
N VAL A 570 -35.95 5.86 27.21
CA VAL A 570 -35.42 4.61 26.63
C VAL A 570 -36.48 3.51 26.71
N GLU A 571 -36.64 2.74 25.63
CA GLU A 571 -37.51 1.56 25.63
C GLU A 571 -36.84 0.44 26.44
N ILE A 572 -37.53 -0.05 27.45
CA ILE A 572 -37.13 -1.23 28.23
C ILE A 572 -38.12 -2.37 28.06
N VAL A 573 -37.61 -3.59 28.16
CA VAL A 573 -38.43 -4.82 28.10
C VAL A 573 -38.88 -5.20 29.49
N VAL A 574 -40.19 -5.36 29.69
CA VAL A 574 -40.74 -5.89 30.94
C VAL A 574 -41.05 -7.39 30.79
N GLN A 575 -40.44 -8.16 31.66
CA GLN A 575 -40.56 -9.62 31.69
C GLN A 575 -41.27 -10.08 32.96
N LEU A 576 -42.08 -11.15 32.84
CA LEU A 576 -42.62 -11.91 33.96
C LEU A 576 -42.07 -13.34 33.88
N CYS A 577 -41.32 -13.75 34.91
CA CYS A 577 -40.63 -15.05 34.96
C CYS A 577 -39.81 -15.34 33.65
N GLY A 578 -39.08 -14.34 33.12
CA GLY A 578 -38.26 -14.45 31.91
C GLY A 578 -39.00 -14.37 30.57
N LYS A 579 -40.36 -14.28 30.59
CA LYS A 579 -41.16 -14.10 29.38
C LYS A 579 -41.53 -12.64 29.19
N ILE A 580 -41.29 -12.09 27.99
CA ILE A 580 -41.65 -10.71 27.64
C ILE A 580 -43.16 -10.52 27.73
N LYS A 581 -43.60 -9.48 28.46
CA LYS A 581 -45.01 -9.11 28.65
C LYS A 581 -45.33 -7.74 28.11
N ALA A 582 -44.41 -6.79 28.23
CA ALA A 582 -44.57 -5.43 27.70
C ALA A 582 -43.23 -4.86 27.27
N ARG A 583 -43.28 -3.81 26.43
CA ARG A 583 -42.22 -2.88 26.16
C ARG A 583 -42.71 -1.49 26.52
N ILE A 584 -41.96 -0.74 27.28
CA ILE A 584 -42.34 0.58 27.78
C ILE A 584 -41.23 1.58 27.62
N ASN A 585 -41.59 2.82 27.30
CA ASN A 585 -40.66 3.95 27.29
C ASN A 585 -40.59 4.50 28.73
N VAL A 586 -39.39 4.57 29.26
CA VAL A 586 -39.11 5.10 30.59
C VAL A 586 -38.09 6.24 30.50
N PRO A 587 -38.14 7.24 31.41
CA PRO A 587 -37.10 8.27 31.45
C PRO A 587 -35.72 7.66 31.62
N THR A 588 -34.75 8.14 30.84
CA THR A 588 -33.35 7.64 30.90
C THR A 588 -32.73 7.85 32.26
N ALA A 589 -33.15 8.92 32.98
CA ALA A 589 -32.71 9.24 34.33
C ALA A 589 -33.52 8.52 35.44
N ALA A 590 -34.52 7.68 35.08
CA ALA A 590 -35.34 6.98 36.06
C ALA A 590 -34.50 6.07 36.95
N ASP A 591 -34.70 6.18 38.25
CA ASP A 591 -34.05 5.32 39.21
C ASP A 591 -34.67 3.90 39.21
N LYS A 592 -34.06 3.01 39.99
CA LYS A 592 -34.51 1.61 40.07
C LYS A 592 -35.95 1.48 40.52
N ASP A 593 -36.38 2.30 41.47
CA ASP A 593 -37.71 2.22 42.07
C ASP A 593 -38.78 2.75 41.14
N GLU A 594 -38.47 3.82 40.40
CA GLU A 594 -39.31 4.35 39.31
C GLU A 594 -39.48 3.34 38.17
N LEU A 595 -38.38 2.71 37.75
CA LEU A 595 -38.40 1.67 36.70
C LEU A 595 -39.26 0.47 37.13
N LEU A 596 -39.14 0.05 38.39
CA LEU A 596 -39.98 -1.03 38.93
C LEU A 596 -41.45 -0.66 39.01
N LYS A 597 -41.76 0.57 39.43
CA LYS A 597 -43.13 1.09 39.47
C LYS A 597 -43.76 1.07 38.06
N MET A 598 -43.13 1.68 37.10
CA MET A 598 -43.61 1.72 35.71
C MET A 598 -43.74 0.33 35.10
N ALA A 599 -42.78 -0.56 35.37
CA ALA A 599 -42.83 -1.94 34.88
C ALA A 599 -43.99 -2.74 35.49
N LYS A 600 -44.29 -2.56 36.78
CA LYS A 600 -45.45 -3.21 37.46
C LYS A 600 -46.77 -2.69 36.91
N GLU A 601 -46.88 -1.40 36.70
CA GLU A 601 -48.07 -0.77 36.08
C GLU A 601 -48.33 -1.33 34.70
N ALA A 602 -47.27 -1.46 33.87
CA ALA A 602 -47.39 -1.96 32.51
C ALA A 602 -47.85 -3.41 32.38
N ILE A 603 -47.61 -4.23 33.39
CA ILE A 603 -48.01 -5.67 33.42
C ILE A 603 -48.98 -5.99 34.53
N ALA A 604 -49.71 -5.00 35.08
CA ALA A 604 -50.59 -5.15 36.25
C ALA A 604 -51.57 -6.33 36.11
N GLN A 605 -52.24 -6.46 34.96
CA GLN A 605 -53.15 -7.58 34.68
C GLN A 605 -52.44 -8.96 34.76
N SER A 606 -51.18 -9.04 34.37
CA SER A 606 -50.40 -10.28 34.41
C SER A 606 -49.92 -10.62 35.84
N LEU A 607 -49.93 -9.65 36.74
CA LEU A 607 -49.56 -9.78 38.16
C LEU A 607 -50.75 -10.04 39.06
N GLU A 608 -51.96 -9.92 38.57
CA GLU A 608 -53.19 -10.12 39.38
C GLU A 608 -53.23 -11.51 39.99
N GLY A 609 -53.38 -11.58 41.30
CA GLY A 609 -53.42 -12.85 42.10
C GLY A 609 -52.03 -13.50 42.29
N LYS A 610 -50.94 -12.86 41.94
CA LYS A 610 -49.57 -13.41 42.09
C LYS A 610 -48.77 -12.69 43.17
N THR A 611 -47.91 -13.46 43.83
CA THR A 611 -46.99 -12.94 44.85
C THR A 611 -45.61 -12.74 44.21
N ILE A 612 -45.10 -11.48 44.20
CA ILE A 612 -43.76 -11.15 43.67
C ILE A 612 -42.70 -11.73 44.61
N ARG A 613 -41.78 -12.51 44.06
CA ARG A 613 -40.66 -13.15 44.78
C ARG A 613 -39.33 -12.45 44.58
N LYS A 614 -39.08 -11.93 43.37
CA LYS A 614 -37.82 -11.28 43.04
C LYS A 614 -38.01 -10.26 41.90
N GLU A 615 -37.32 -9.16 42.01
CA GLU A 615 -37.29 -8.08 41.00
C GLU A 615 -35.85 -7.87 40.55
N ILE A 616 -35.63 -7.94 39.24
CA ILE A 616 -34.34 -7.79 38.63
C ILE A 616 -34.44 -6.61 37.64
N VAL A 617 -33.66 -5.57 37.89
CA VAL A 617 -33.58 -4.38 37.01
C VAL A 617 -32.21 -4.36 36.37
N VAL A 618 -32.18 -4.28 35.05
CA VAL A 618 -30.99 -3.96 34.25
C VAL A 618 -31.23 -2.59 33.65
N PRO A 619 -30.62 -1.54 34.21
CA PRO A 619 -30.84 -0.16 33.76
C PRO A 619 -30.72 -0.02 32.23
N GLY A 620 -31.66 0.70 31.62
CA GLY A 620 -31.69 0.94 30.19
C GLY A 620 -31.95 -0.27 29.29
N LYS A 621 -32.28 -1.47 29.87
CA LYS A 621 -32.48 -2.69 29.08
C LYS A 621 -33.76 -3.45 29.43
N LEU A 622 -33.92 -3.88 30.67
CA LEU A 622 -35.05 -4.68 31.04
C LEU A 622 -35.37 -4.65 32.55
N VAL A 623 -36.62 -4.91 32.84
CA VAL A 623 -37.10 -5.27 34.18
C VAL A 623 -37.71 -6.67 34.13
N ASN A 624 -37.22 -7.60 34.95
CA ASN A 624 -37.78 -8.94 35.06
C ASN A 624 -38.38 -9.14 36.45
N ILE A 625 -39.70 -9.39 36.52
CA ILE A 625 -40.43 -9.66 37.72
C ILE A 625 -40.66 -11.16 37.81
N VAL A 626 -40.23 -11.77 38.91
CA VAL A 626 -40.47 -13.19 39.20
C VAL A 626 -41.60 -13.26 40.20
N ALA A 627 -42.73 -13.84 39.80
CA ALA A 627 -43.94 -13.99 40.62
C ALA A 627 -44.57 -15.38 40.42
N ASN A 628 -45.20 -15.88 41.44
CA ASN A 628 -45.90 -17.16 41.44
C ASN A 628 -47.33 -17.02 41.98
#